data_f83148d371b50b88934e7231f71c7eff
#
_entry.id   f83148d371b50b88934e7231f71c7eff
#
_cell.length_a   1.000
_cell.length_b   1.000
_cell.length_c   1.000
_cell.angle_alpha   90.00
_cell.angle_beta   90.00
_cell.angle_gamma   90.00
#
_symmetry.space_group_name_H-M   'P 1'
#
loop_
_entity.id
_entity.type
_entity.pdbx_description
1 polymer ?
#
loop_
_entity_poly.entity_id
_entity_poly.type
_entity_poly.pdbx_seq_one_letter_code
_entity_poly.pdbx_strand_id
1 'polypeptide(L)'
;MPSLPGRLLAAVALGAFLVALAAAVVTGLGDDKSAAVLPEVPATGKKTPAPEKPARPKPAPWVKLTAVGAFDPEGDGQERNDEAPLAVDGRPTTFWRTEHYSSFFKSGVGLVLDIGRRARVERVLVDSPAPGSTAEIQLGDAPQGPFRAVTPARPLTARTSFAVPRRTGRYVVVWITGMPQDSAAEVSEVRVRART
;
A
#
# COMPACT_ATOMS: atom_id res chain seq x y z
N MET A 1 42.35 -36.17 9.85
CA MET A 1 41.67 -37.10 10.77
C MET A 1 40.81 -36.29 11.72
N PRO A 2 39.71 -36.86 12.14
CA PRO A 2 38.37 -36.34 11.84
C PRO A 2 37.63 -35.89 13.09
N SER A 3 36.56 -35.12 12.97
CA SER A 3 35.29 -35.42 13.66
C SER A 3 34.19 -34.38 13.37
N LEU A 4 33.21 -34.79 12.61
CA LEU A 4 31.81 -34.46 12.79
C LEU A 4 31.28 -35.37 13.94
N PRO A 5 30.11 -35.17 14.58
CA PRO A 5 28.87 -34.56 14.09
C PRO A 5 28.05 -33.80 15.16
N GLY A 6 27.00 -33.12 14.71
CA GLY A 6 25.97 -32.59 15.60
C GLY A 6 24.65 -32.34 14.84
N ARG A 7 23.92 -33.44 14.56
CA ARG A 7 22.53 -33.38 14.11
C ARG A 7 21.64 -32.94 15.27
N LEU A 8 20.88 -31.87 15.08
CA LEU A 8 19.71 -31.58 15.94
C LEU A 8 18.48 -31.50 15.04
N LEU A 9 17.68 -32.56 15.15
CA LEU A 9 16.32 -32.69 14.66
C LEU A 9 15.42 -31.77 15.52
N ALA A 10 14.75 -30.83 14.93
CA ALA A 10 13.65 -30.13 15.57
C ALA A 10 12.33 -30.63 14.99
N ALA A 11 11.51 -31.18 15.88
CA ALA A 11 10.24 -31.82 15.59
C ALA A 11 9.18 -30.80 15.16
N VAL A 12 8.43 -31.15 14.11
CA VAL A 12 7.20 -30.49 13.66
C VAL A 12 6.07 -30.95 14.58
N ALA A 13 5.47 -30.01 15.33
CA ALA A 13 4.23 -30.24 16.07
C ALA A 13 3.04 -29.88 15.19
N LEU A 14 2.32 -30.89 14.72
CA LEU A 14 1.06 -30.78 14.00
C LEU A 14 -0.07 -30.68 15.04
N GLY A 15 -0.65 -29.48 15.23
CA GLY A 15 -1.84 -29.24 16.05
C GLY A 15 -3.11 -29.47 15.25
N ALA A 16 -3.75 -30.62 15.40
CA ALA A 16 -5.08 -30.90 14.86
C ALA A 16 -6.16 -30.30 15.77
N PHE A 17 -6.97 -29.39 15.23
CA PHE A 17 -8.15 -28.86 15.91
C PHE A 17 -9.36 -29.72 15.55
N LEU A 18 -9.83 -30.54 16.51
CA LEU A 18 -11.06 -31.30 16.42
C LEU A 18 -12.26 -30.40 16.77
N VAL A 19 -13.15 -30.16 15.81
CA VAL A 19 -14.48 -29.56 16.04
C VAL A 19 -15.43 -30.72 16.39
N ALA A 20 -15.93 -30.72 17.63
CA ALA A 20 -16.95 -31.65 18.09
C ALA A 20 -18.35 -31.07 17.76
N LEU A 21 -19.10 -31.76 16.90
CA LEU A 21 -20.49 -31.48 16.59
C LEU A 21 -21.37 -32.28 17.56
N ALA A 22 -22.05 -31.62 18.49
CA ALA A 22 -23.04 -32.23 19.39
C ALA A 22 -24.43 -32.15 18.74
N ALA A 23 -24.94 -33.26 18.25
CA ALA A 23 -26.34 -33.42 17.87
C ALA A 23 -27.15 -33.92 19.09
N ALA A 24 -28.05 -33.09 19.57
CA ALA A 24 -29.04 -33.50 20.55
C ALA A 24 -30.32 -33.97 19.83
N VAL A 25 -30.58 -35.25 19.87
CA VAL A 25 -31.86 -35.86 19.49
C VAL A 25 -32.73 -35.88 20.74
N VAL A 26 -33.86 -35.15 20.72
CA VAL A 26 -34.89 -35.29 21.71
C VAL A 26 -36.10 -35.93 21.05
N THR A 27 -36.31 -37.21 21.33
CA THR A 27 -37.57 -37.89 21.08
C THR A 27 -38.40 -37.82 22.39
N GLY A 28 -39.53 -37.21 22.34
CA GLY A 28 -40.53 -37.23 23.46
C GLY A 28 -41.93 -37.12 22.87
N LEU A 29 -42.60 -38.27 22.78
CA LEU A 29 -44.04 -38.36 22.60
C LEU A 29 -44.72 -37.99 23.92
N GLY A 30 -45.74 -37.16 23.81
CA GLY A 30 -46.65 -36.86 24.94
C GLY A 30 -47.84 -36.03 24.42
N ASP A 31 -48.92 -36.75 24.10
CA ASP A 31 -50.27 -36.19 23.89
C ASP A 31 -50.70 -35.51 25.21
N ASP A 32 -51.13 -34.26 25.12
CA ASP A 32 -52.27 -33.81 25.93
C ASP A 32 -52.90 -32.52 25.30
N LYS A 33 -54.18 -32.65 25.03
CA LYS A 33 -55.03 -31.57 24.56
C LYS A 33 -55.38 -30.65 25.74
N SER A 34 -54.98 -29.40 25.66
CA SER A 34 -55.67 -28.36 26.39
C SER A 34 -55.65 -27.07 25.57
N ALA A 35 -56.79 -26.71 25.06
CA ALA A 35 -57.02 -25.48 24.34
C ALA A 35 -57.01 -24.29 25.34
N ALA A 36 -55.94 -23.56 25.39
CA ALA A 36 -55.93 -22.24 26.03
C ALA A 36 -55.92 -21.17 24.91
N VAL A 37 -57.05 -20.49 24.80
CA VAL A 37 -57.19 -19.29 23.97
C VAL A 37 -56.32 -18.19 24.55
N LEU A 38 -55.23 -17.88 23.85
CA LEU A 38 -54.41 -16.70 24.17
C LEU A 38 -54.97 -15.49 23.40
N PRO A 39 -55.08 -14.30 24.03
CA PRO A 39 -55.52 -13.10 23.33
C PRO A 39 -54.50 -12.66 22.28
N GLU A 40 -55.00 -12.41 21.10
CA GLU A 40 -54.23 -11.88 19.95
C GLU A 40 -53.76 -10.45 20.27
N VAL A 41 -52.44 -10.30 20.52
CA VAL A 41 -51.80 -8.99 20.68
C VAL A 41 -51.46 -8.49 19.27
N PRO A 42 -51.97 -7.33 18.83
CA PRO A 42 -51.60 -6.79 17.54
C PRO A 42 -50.10 -6.39 17.56
N ALA A 43 -49.26 -7.14 16.87
CA ALA A 43 -47.86 -6.83 16.68
C ALA A 43 -47.72 -5.63 15.72
N THR A 44 -47.85 -4.42 16.27
CA THR A 44 -47.40 -3.21 15.61
C THR A 44 -45.87 -3.17 15.70
N GLY A 45 -45.22 -4.05 14.93
CA GLY A 45 -43.78 -4.06 14.76
C GLY A 45 -43.33 -2.84 13.95
N LYS A 46 -43.11 -1.72 14.62
CA LYS A 46 -42.34 -0.61 14.07
C LYS A 46 -40.95 -1.14 13.78
N LYS A 47 -40.67 -1.47 12.50
CA LYS A 47 -39.31 -1.80 12.04
C LYS A 47 -38.40 -0.61 12.35
N THR A 48 -37.62 -0.72 13.41
CA THR A 48 -36.49 0.21 13.65
C THR A 48 -35.56 0.13 12.45
N PRO A 49 -35.29 1.24 11.74
CA PRO A 49 -34.33 1.23 10.64
C PRO A 49 -32.96 0.77 11.18
N ALA A 50 -32.39 -0.23 10.53
CA ALA A 50 -31.02 -0.65 10.85
C ALA A 50 -30.08 0.57 10.75
N PRO A 51 -29.07 0.72 11.63
CA PRO A 51 -28.12 1.82 11.56
C PRO A 51 -27.48 1.85 10.19
N GLU A 52 -27.69 2.93 9.45
CA GLU A 52 -27.09 3.15 8.13
C GLU A 52 -25.57 3.21 8.30
N LYS A 53 -24.88 2.25 7.69
CA LYS A 53 -23.40 2.18 7.74
C LYS A 53 -22.85 3.48 7.16
N PRO A 54 -22.00 4.24 7.90
CA PRO A 54 -21.48 5.50 7.41
C PRO A 54 -20.89 5.36 6.00
N ALA A 55 -21.39 6.17 5.07
CA ALA A 55 -20.90 6.16 3.69
C ALA A 55 -19.39 6.41 3.67
N ARG A 56 -18.63 5.54 3.01
CA ARG A 56 -17.18 5.71 2.88
C ARG A 56 -16.90 7.02 2.14
N PRO A 57 -16.01 7.89 2.67
CA PRO A 57 -15.66 9.12 1.96
C PRO A 57 -15.21 8.85 0.54
N LYS A 58 -15.68 9.64 -0.41
CA LYS A 58 -15.23 9.52 -1.82
C LYS A 58 -13.71 9.72 -1.87
N PRO A 59 -12.96 8.89 -2.63
CA PRO A 59 -11.53 9.08 -2.82
C PRO A 59 -11.21 10.45 -3.40
N ALA A 60 -10.04 11.01 -3.06
CA ALA A 60 -9.54 12.23 -3.71
C ALA A 60 -9.39 12.02 -5.23
N PRO A 61 -9.54 13.08 -6.04
CA PRO A 61 -9.27 13.00 -7.47
C PRO A 61 -7.79 12.72 -7.76
N TRP A 62 -7.51 12.19 -8.94
CA TRP A 62 -6.16 12.19 -9.50
C TRP A 62 -5.78 13.61 -9.89
N VAL A 63 -4.56 14.01 -9.58
CA VAL A 63 -4.04 15.33 -9.95
C VAL A 63 -3.04 15.21 -11.09
N LYS A 64 -2.93 16.26 -11.89
CA LYS A 64 -1.89 16.37 -12.92
C LYS A 64 -0.53 16.53 -12.23
N LEU A 65 0.46 15.82 -12.74
CA LEU A 65 1.85 15.88 -12.28
C LEU A 65 2.73 16.54 -13.34
N THR A 66 3.78 17.18 -12.87
CA THR A 66 4.91 17.63 -13.70
C THR A 66 6.18 17.06 -13.07
N ALA A 67 6.99 16.38 -13.84
CA ALA A 67 8.30 15.93 -13.37
C ALA A 67 9.23 17.14 -13.23
N VAL A 68 9.90 17.24 -12.09
CA VAL A 68 10.88 18.30 -11.80
C VAL A 68 12.28 17.83 -12.16
N GLY A 69 12.58 16.57 -11.91
CA GLY A 69 13.87 15.93 -12.09
C GLY A 69 14.13 14.94 -10.97
N ALA A 70 15.36 14.56 -10.81
CA ALA A 70 15.78 13.69 -9.73
C ALA A 70 16.32 14.48 -8.52
N PHE A 71 16.44 13.80 -7.41
CA PHE A 71 17.03 14.29 -6.17
C PHE A 71 18.04 13.27 -5.65
N ASP A 72 19.31 13.61 -5.78
CA ASP A 72 20.45 12.80 -5.35
C ASP A 72 21.37 13.62 -4.45
N PRO A 73 21.07 13.71 -3.15
CA PRO A 73 21.83 14.56 -2.21
C PRO A 73 23.19 14.00 -1.84
N GLU A 74 23.48 12.73 -2.15
CA GLU A 74 24.73 12.04 -1.84
C GLU A 74 25.60 11.80 -3.09
N GLY A 75 25.19 12.33 -4.24
CA GLY A 75 25.92 12.23 -5.50
C GLY A 75 26.10 13.60 -6.16
N ASP A 76 25.98 13.62 -7.48
CA ASP A 76 26.14 14.84 -8.29
C ASP A 76 24.82 15.61 -8.51
N GLY A 77 23.73 15.15 -7.92
CA GLY A 77 22.38 15.72 -8.06
C GLY A 77 21.68 15.26 -9.34
N GLN A 78 22.25 14.32 -10.09
CA GLN A 78 21.68 13.81 -11.33
C GLN A 78 21.33 12.34 -11.22
N GLU A 79 20.17 11.97 -11.74
CA GLU A 79 19.69 10.59 -11.88
C GLU A 79 18.83 10.52 -13.12
N ARG A 80 19.46 10.70 -14.30
CA ARG A 80 18.80 10.74 -15.62
C ARG A 80 17.61 11.71 -15.62
N ASN A 81 17.87 12.96 -15.30
CA ASN A 81 16.84 14.00 -15.17
C ASN A 81 16.04 14.23 -16.44
N ASP A 82 16.66 13.99 -17.61
CA ASP A 82 16.04 14.05 -18.94
C ASP A 82 14.96 12.99 -19.15
N GLU A 83 15.05 11.84 -18.46
CA GLU A 83 14.07 10.76 -18.48
C GLU A 83 12.91 11.00 -17.48
N ALA A 84 13.04 11.93 -16.52
CA ALA A 84 12.02 12.16 -15.48
C ALA A 84 10.60 12.38 -16.01
N PRO A 85 10.36 13.12 -17.13
CA PRO A 85 9.02 13.27 -17.69
C PRO A 85 8.36 11.97 -18.13
N LEU A 86 9.14 10.91 -18.43
CA LEU A 86 8.62 9.62 -18.87
C LEU A 86 7.85 8.88 -17.77
N ALA A 87 8.07 9.23 -16.50
CA ALA A 87 7.34 8.65 -15.37
C ALA A 87 5.95 9.26 -15.15
N VAL A 88 5.52 10.23 -15.97
CA VAL A 88 4.22 10.91 -15.86
C VAL A 88 3.59 11.20 -17.23
N ASP A 89 4.05 10.54 -18.28
CA ASP A 89 3.61 10.77 -19.66
C ASP A 89 2.37 9.95 -20.07
N GLY A 90 1.90 9.06 -19.17
CA GLY A 90 0.75 8.19 -19.39
C GLY A 90 1.05 6.97 -20.25
N ARG A 91 2.32 6.64 -20.50
CA ARG A 91 2.75 5.53 -21.34
C ARG A 91 3.45 4.45 -20.50
N PRO A 92 2.90 3.26 -20.35
CA PRO A 92 3.51 2.21 -19.52
C PRO A 92 4.79 1.60 -20.10
N THR A 93 5.14 1.94 -21.36
CA THR A 93 6.33 1.43 -22.04
C THR A 93 7.52 2.37 -21.98
N THR A 94 7.33 3.60 -21.51
CA THR A 94 8.40 4.57 -21.23
C THR A 94 8.61 4.61 -19.71
N PHE A 95 9.82 4.94 -19.27
CA PHE A 95 10.13 4.99 -17.85
C PHE A 95 11.31 5.93 -17.58
N TRP A 96 11.28 6.53 -16.40
CA TRP A 96 12.45 7.08 -15.74
C TRP A 96 13.19 5.96 -15.02
N ARG A 97 14.52 6.04 -15.02
CA ARG A 97 15.37 5.14 -14.23
C ARG A 97 16.44 5.90 -13.50
N THR A 98 16.93 5.31 -12.42
CA THR A 98 18.14 5.77 -11.74
C THR A 98 19.36 5.54 -12.63
N GLU A 99 20.52 6.04 -12.23
CA GLU A 99 21.77 5.51 -12.71
C GLU A 99 21.91 4.03 -12.36
N HIS A 100 22.85 3.38 -13.05
CA HIS A 100 23.14 1.97 -12.79
C HIS A 100 24.10 1.86 -11.62
N TYR A 101 23.75 1.06 -10.64
CA TYR A 101 24.53 0.83 -9.43
C TYR A 101 24.98 -0.64 -9.35
N SER A 102 26.30 -0.88 -9.37
CA SER A 102 26.85 -2.21 -9.07
C SER A 102 26.56 -2.62 -7.62
N SER A 103 26.52 -1.63 -6.71
CA SER A 103 26.04 -1.76 -5.34
C SER A 103 25.47 -0.43 -4.89
N PHE A 104 24.30 -0.45 -4.24
CA PHE A 104 23.63 0.75 -3.78
C PHE A 104 23.96 1.04 -2.32
N PHE A 105 24.75 2.10 -2.08
CA PHE A 105 25.22 2.51 -0.73
C PHE A 105 24.63 3.83 -0.23
N LYS A 106 23.89 4.54 -1.09
CA LYS A 106 23.25 5.81 -0.72
C LYS A 106 22.08 5.57 0.22
N SER A 107 21.72 6.57 1.02
CA SER A 107 20.47 6.56 1.79
C SER A 107 19.24 6.56 0.86
N GLY A 108 19.41 7.03 -0.35
CA GLY A 108 18.41 6.96 -1.42
C GLY A 108 18.71 7.92 -2.55
N VAL A 109 17.91 7.76 -3.61
CA VAL A 109 17.77 8.69 -4.73
C VAL A 109 16.30 8.82 -5.08
N GLY A 110 15.86 9.94 -5.62
CA GLY A 110 14.42 10.18 -5.78
C GLY A 110 14.03 10.86 -7.08
N LEU A 111 12.84 10.54 -7.55
CA LEU A 111 12.13 11.24 -8.61
C LEU A 111 11.20 12.28 -7.99
N VAL A 112 11.42 13.56 -8.27
CA VAL A 112 10.66 14.70 -7.75
C VAL A 112 9.55 15.09 -8.71
N LEU A 113 8.31 15.14 -8.20
CA LEU A 113 7.10 15.45 -8.96
C LEU A 113 6.37 16.63 -8.32
N ASP A 114 5.94 17.60 -9.12
CA ASP A 114 5.13 18.75 -8.70
C ASP A 114 3.65 18.46 -8.95
N ILE A 115 2.82 18.58 -7.93
CA ILE A 115 1.35 18.51 -8.05
C ILE A 115 0.70 19.87 -8.30
N GLY A 116 1.53 20.91 -8.60
CA GLY A 116 1.12 22.26 -8.99
C GLY A 116 0.79 23.19 -7.82
N ARG A 117 0.38 22.65 -6.68
CA ARG A 117 0.02 23.42 -5.47
C ARG A 117 0.14 22.56 -4.22
N ARG A 118 0.23 23.18 -3.06
CA ARG A 118 0.17 22.45 -1.80
C ARG A 118 -1.21 21.82 -1.60
N ALA A 119 -1.25 20.50 -1.41
CA ALA A 119 -2.48 19.74 -1.24
C ALA A 119 -2.29 18.58 -0.26
N ARG A 120 -3.40 18.06 0.28
CA ARG A 120 -3.36 16.85 1.10
C ARG A 120 -3.30 15.62 0.20
N VAL A 121 -2.13 15.00 0.16
CA VAL A 121 -1.91 13.75 -0.57
C VAL A 121 -2.57 12.60 0.18
N GLU A 122 -3.34 11.77 -0.53
CA GLU A 122 -4.01 10.60 0.05
C GLU A 122 -3.44 9.28 -0.46
N ARG A 123 -2.94 9.26 -1.69
CA ARG A 123 -2.41 8.05 -2.32
C ARG A 123 -1.42 8.39 -3.42
N VAL A 124 -0.38 7.59 -3.50
CA VAL A 124 0.54 7.57 -4.64
C VAL A 124 0.54 6.16 -5.22
N LEU A 125 0.34 6.04 -6.52
CA LEU A 125 0.58 4.79 -7.26
C LEU A 125 1.89 4.93 -8.02
N VAL A 126 2.69 3.89 -7.97
CA VAL A 126 3.95 3.78 -8.70
C VAL A 126 3.90 2.49 -9.49
N ASP A 127 4.01 2.60 -10.80
CA ASP A 127 4.14 1.47 -11.72
C ASP A 127 5.62 1.31 -12.09
N SER A 128 6.15 0.08 -12.03
CA SER A 128 7.54 -0.24 -12.34
C SER A 128 7.61 -1.42 -13.30
N PRO A 129 8.30 -1.28 -14.44
CA PRO A 129 8.49 -2.39 -15.38
C PRO A 129 9.52 -3.41 -14.88
N ALA A 130 10.42 -3.00 -13.96
CA ALA A 130 11.44 -3.85 -13.34
C ALA A 130 11.22 -3.91 -11.81
N PRO A 131 10.39 -4.83 -11.29
CA PRO A 131 10.18 -5.00 -9.85
C PRO A 131 11.45 -5.41 -9.12
N GLY A 132 11.52 -5.07 -7.80
CA GLY A 132 12.62 -5.50 -6.93
C GLY A 132 13.31 -4.37 -6.18
N SER A 133 13.24 -3.14 -6.69
CA SER A 133 13.68 -1.97 -5.94
C SER A 133 12.74 -1.69 -4.77
N THR A 134 13.26 -1.02 -3.73
CA THR A 134 12.49 -0.59 -2.55
C THR A 134 12.34 0.93 -2.58
N ALA A 135 11.13 1.42 -2.32
CA ALA A 135 10.84 2.85 -2.30
C ALA A 135 9.91 3.24 -1.15
N GLU A 136 9.99 4.49 -0.78
CA GLU A 136 9.02 5.19 0.08
C GLU A 136 8.54 6.47 -0.61
N ILE A 137 7.49 7.07 -0.08
CA ILE A 137 7.03 8.39 -0.53
C ILE A 137 7.47 9.44 0.46
N GLN A 138 8.07 10.50 -0.05
CA GLN A 138 8.39 11.69 0.72
C GLN A 138 7.61 12.89 0.17
N LEU A 139 7.36 13.88 1.02
CA LEU A 139 6.71 15.14 0.66
C LEU A 139 7.55 16.33 1.10
N GLY A 140 7.48 17.41 0.30
CA GLY A 140 8.09 18.69 0.58
C GLY A 140 7.28 19.86 0.01
N ASP A 141 7.70 21.08 0.34
CA ASP A 141 7.06 22.31 -0.12
C ASP A 141 7.94 23.09 -1.11
N ALA A 142 9.19 22.65 -1.32
CA ALA A 142 10.12 23.19 -2.30
C ALA A 142 10.72 22.06 -3.15
N PRO A 143 11.12 22.32 -4.41
CA PRO A 143 11.58 21.30 -5.33
C PRO A 143 12.94 20.68 -4.96
N GLN A 144 13.73 21.37 -4.14
CA GLN A 144 15.01 20.88 -3.58
C GLN A 144 14.88 20.37 -2.14
N GLY A 145 13.66 20.27 -1.62
CA GLY A 145 13.38 19.87 -0.24
C GLY A 145 13.39 21.03 0.75
N PRO A 146 13.46 20.75 2.04
CA PRO A 146 13.62 19.42 2.61
C PRO A 146 12.40 18.52 2.37
N PHE A 147 12.65 17.24 2.09
CA PHE A 147 11.62 16.21 1.96
C PHE A 147 11.53 15.38 3.25
N ARG A 148 10.32 14.88 3.55
CA ARG A 148 10.06 14.06 4.72
C ARG A 148 9.32 12.81 4.31
N ALA A 149 9.77 11.65 4.77
CA ALA A 149 9.09 10.38 4.58
C ALA A 149 7.67 10.43 5.19
N VAL A 150 6.69 10.00 4.41
CA VAL A 150 5.27 9.95 4.80
C VAL A 150 4.69 8.55 4.69
N THR A 151 5.46 7.61 4.18
CA THR A 151 5.13 6.18 4.15
C THR A 151 6.34 5.36 4.57
N PRO A 152 6.16 4.12 5.06
CA PRO A 152 7.26 3.19 5.17
C PRO A 152 7.78 2.79 3.78
N ALA A 153 9.07 2.45 3.71
CA ALA A 153 9.68 1.85 2.54
C ALA A 153 9.10 0.45 2.29
N ARG A 154 8.92 0.09 1.02
CA ARG A 154 8.38 -1.21 0.60
C ARG A 154 8.86 -1.57 -0.81
N PRO A 155 8.92 -2.87 -1.15
CA PRO A 155 9.28 -3.31 -2.49
C PRO A 155 8.32 -2.76 -3.55
N LEU A 156 8.87 -2.30 -4.66
CA LEU A 156 8.12 -1.98 -5.87
C LEU A 156 7.77 -3.27 -6.61
N THR A 157 6.55 -3.31 -7.07
CA THR A 157 6.01 -4.36 -7.95
C THR A 157 5.56 -3.71 -9.25
N ALA A 158 5.00 -4.48 -10.18
CA ALA A 158 4.44 -3.91 -11.42
C ALA A 158 3.48 -2.74 -11.14
N ARG A 159 2.77 -2.77 -9.99
CA ARG A 159 1.99 -1.63 -9.48
C ARG A 159 1.99 -1.63 -7.97
N THR A 160 2.54 -0.58 -7.37
CA THR A 160 2.61 -0.40 -5.93
C THR A 160 1.77 0.80 -5.50
N SER A 161 0.92 0.60 -4.48
CA SER A 161 0.07 1.66 -3.93
C SER A 161 0.55 2.06 -2.54
N PHE A 162 0.87 3.34 -2.39
CA PHE A 162 1.23 3.96 -1.11
C PHE A 162 0.03 4.76 -0.59
N ALA A 163 -0.48 4.39 0.58
CA ALA A 163 -1.46 5.21 1.30
C ALA A 163 -0.72 6.28 2.12
N VAL A 164 -1.07 7.54 1.92
CA VAL A 164 -0.43 8.67 2.60
C VAL A 164 -1.40 9.22 3.65
N PRO A 165 -1.19 8.95 4.95
CA PRO A 165 -2.14 9.36 5.98
C PRO A 165 -1.98 10.85 6.32
N ARG A 166 -2.97 11.67 5.94
CA ARG A 166 -3.16 13.07 6.39
C ARG A 166 -1.91 13.96 6.30
N ARG A 167 -1.18 13.89 5.19
CA ARG A 167 0.01 14.73 4.96
C ARG A 167 -0.22 15.70 3.82
N THR A 168 0.33 16.89 3.94
CA THR A 168 0.27 17.93 2.91
C THR A 168 1.67 18.25 2.41
N GLY A 169 1.74 18.57 1.13
CA GLY A 169 2.95 19.03 0.45
C GLY A 169 2.61 19.42 -0.98
N ARG A 170 3.52 20.06 -1.66
CA ARG A 170 3.43 20.37 -3.10
C ARG A 170 4.25 19.39 -3.93
N TYR A 171 5.41 18.98 -3.42
CA TYR A 171 6.31 18.08 -4.12
C TYR A 171 6.20 16.69 -3.53
N VAL A 172 6.03 15.72 -4.41
CA VAL A 172 5.99 14.28 -4.10
C VAL A 172 7.26 13.67 -4.61
N VAL A 173 7.96 12.92 -3.77
CA VAL A 173 9.18 12.22 -4.16
C VAL A 173 8.92 10.71 -4.06
N VAL A 174 9.19 10.00 -5.15
CA VAL A 174 9.37 8.55 -5.11
C VAL A 174 10.83 8.33 -4.75
N TRP A 175 11.07 8.00 -3.47
CA TRP A 175 12.41 7.88 -2.90
C TRP A 175 12.84 6.42 -2.89
N ILE A 176 13.80 6.07 -3.74
CA ILE A 176 14.36 4.72 -3.86
C ILE A 176 15.38 4.53 -2.74
N THR A 177 15.12 3.59 -1.85
CA THR A 177 15.97 3.28 -0.68
C THR A 177 16.77 2.01 -0.85
N GLY A 178 16.55 1.27 -1.93
CA GLY A 178 17.29 0.05 -2.24
C GLY A 178 16.92 -0.50 -3.61
N MET A 179 17.82 -1.23 -4.18
CA MET A 179 17.64 -1.93 -5.45
C MET A 179 18.47 -3.21 -5.48
N PRO A 180 18.17 -4.16 -6.37
CA PRO A 180 19.01 -5.33 -6.58
C PRO A 180 20.44 -4.94 -6.93
N GLN A 181 21.37 -5.81 -6.65
CA GLN A 181 22.76 -5.62 -7.06
C GLN A 181 22.87 -5.54 -8.58
N ASP A 182 23.78 -4.73 -9.08
CA ASP A 182 24.06 -4.56 -10.51
C ASP A 182 22.81 -4.20 -11.33
N SER A 183 22.09 -3.17 -10.87
CA SER A 183 20.81 -2.77 -11.46
C SER A 183 20.56 -1.26 -11.41
N ALA A 184 19.42 -0.84 -11.96
CA ALA A 184 18.80 0.46 -11.81
C ALA A 184 17.34 0.28 -11.36
N ALA A 185 16.80 1.23 -10.62
CA ALA A 185 15.37 1.27 -10.35
C ALA A 185 14.64 1.94 -11.51
N GLU A 186 13.50 1.39 -11.93
CA GLU A 186 12.69 1.89 -13.04
C GLU A 186 11.29 2.26 -12.59
N VAL A 187 10.79 3.41 -13.04
CA VAL A 187 9.45 3.92 -12.75
C VAL A 187 8.79 4.34 -14.06
N SER A 188 7.76 3.61 -14.50
CA SER A 188 7.07 3.90 -15.77
C SER A 188 5.90 4.86 -15.60
N GLU A 189 5.23 4.88 -14.43
CA GLU A 189 4.13 5.81 -14.22
C GLU A 189 3.95 6.11 -12.73
N VAL A 190 3.76 7.38 -12.42
CA VAL A 190 3.36 7.81 -11.08
C VAL A 190 2.03 8.54 -11.18
N ARG A 191 1.09 8.21 -10.27
CA ARG A 191 -0.19 8.88 -10.16
C ARG A 191 -0.46 9.25 -8.71
N VAL A 192 -0.94 10.45 -8.49
CA VAL A 192 -1.19 11.00 -7.14
C VAL A 192 -2.65 11.40 -6.98
N ARG A 193 -3.25 10.96 -5.87
CA ARG A 193 -4.55 11.47 -5.42
C ARG A 193 -4.34 12.50 -4.31
N ALA A 194 -4.89 13.69 -4.51
CA ALA A 194 -4.78 14.77 -3.54
C ALA A 194 -6.05 15.62 -3.47
N ARG A 195 -6.27 16.24 -2.30
CA ARG A 195 -7.33 17.23 -2.04
C ARG A 195 -6.71 18.56 -1.66
N THR A 196 -7.27 19.61 -2.15
CA THR A 196 -7.01 21.00 -1.74
C THR A 196 -7.93 21.39 -0.62
#